data_6bffc99c42a50bf1effc26a8913816eb
#
_entry.id   6bffc99c42a50bf1effc26a8913816eb
#
_cell.length_a   1.000
_cell.length_b   1.000
_cell.length_c   1.000
_cell.angle_alpha   90.00
_cell.angle_beta   90.00
_cell.angle_gamma   90.00
#
_symmetry.space_group_name_H-M   'P 1'
#
loop_
_entity.id
_entity.type
_entity.pdbx_description
1 polymer ?
#
loop_
_entity_poly.entity_id
_entity_poly.type
_entity_poly.pdbx_seq_one_letter_code
_entity_poly.pdbx_strand_id
1 'polypeptide(L)'
;MLWQNLQNGIKKWEFKKGKLLKVEKRDLYDKNRNLTGETIFKGEVTPKGRFIVVVLVFIQNSDGRFLIQKRSEVKNGKYATTGGHPKSGENSVQGIISEVKEEIGIDLNPKKLELYYSNKSEKERVFFDDYYIKMDIENIDNLKLQKSEVDSVCWLEANEIHKFMKEGKFFKNHYEEFEILIDWLKNKKIHK
;
A
#
# COMPACT_ATOMS: atom_id res chain seq x y z
N MET A 1 1.86 25.34 9.93
CA MET A 1 2.99 24.40 9.76
C MET A 1 4.13 24.83 10.68
N LEU A 2 4.54 23.95 11.58
CA LEU A 2 5.69 24.20 12.48
C LEU A 2 6.87 23.35 12.00
N TRP A 3 8.03 23.99 11.85
CA TRP A 3 9.29 23.33 11.54
C TRP A 3 10.15 23.29 12.80
N GLN A 4 10.65 22.12 13.18
CA GLN A 4 11.67 21.99 14.22
C GLN A 4 12.91 21.34 13.63
N ASN A 5 14.06 22.06 13.72
CA ASN A 5 15.39 21.52 13.48
C ASN A 5 15.88 20.88 14.79
N LEU A 6 16.00 19.57 14.81
CA LEU A 6 16.72 18.85 15.85
C LEU A 6 17.94 18.18 15.21
N GLN A 7 19.00 17.98 15.95
CA GLN A 7 20.31 17.48 15.48
C GLN A 7 20.30 16.21 14.59
N ASN A 8 19.13 15.54 14.42
CA ASN A 8 18.92 14.34 13.61
C ASN A 8 17.86 14.50 12.49
N GLY A 9 17.83 15.65 11.84
CA GLY A 9 17.01 15.88 10.65
C GLY A 9 15.73 16.69 10.88
N ILE A 10 15.26 17.32 9.81
CA ILE A 10 14.07 18.19 9.80
C ILE A 10 12.83 17.35 10.07
N LYS A 11 12.04 17.74 11.08
CA LYS A 11 10.73 17.18 11.35
C LYS A 11 9.65 18.18 10.94
N LYS A 12 8.66 17.73 10.16
CA LYS A 12 7.50 18.52 9.76
C LYS A 12 6.28 18.05 10.56
N TRP A 13 5.55 19.00 11.12
CA TRP A 13 4.33 18.73 11.87
C TRP A 13 3.14 19.40 11.19
N GLU A 14 2.03 18.73 11.13
CA GLU A 14 0.80 19.24 10.59
C GLU A 14 -0.31 19.18 11.64
N PHE A 15 -1.08 20.27 11.76
CA PHE A 15 -2.20 20.32 12.69
C PHE A 15 -3.46 19.79 11.98
N LYS A 16 -3.96 18.63 12.41
CA LYS A 16 -5.18 18.01 11.88
C LYS A 16 -6.12 17.62 13.00
N LYS A 17 -7.41 18.00 12.89
CA LYS A 17 -8.48 17.66 13.85
C LYS A 17 -8.07 17.90 15.31
N GLY A 18 -7.47 19.06 15.61
CA GLY A 18 -7.10 19.43 16.99
C GLY A 18 -5.83 18.74 17.53
N LYS A 19 -5.11 17.96 16.69
CA LYS A 19 -3.87 17.26 17.07
C LYS A 19 -2.71 17.67 16.18
N LEU A 20 -1.53 17.78 16.77
CA LEU A 20 -0.28 17.97 16.07
C LEU A 20 0.27 16.59 15.65
N LEU A 21 0.28 16.32 14.35
CA LEU A 21 0.72 15.05 13.78
C LEU A 21 2.06 15.24 13.07
N LYS A 22 2.98 14.30 13.31
CA LYS A 22 4.25 14.24 12.57
C LYS A 22 3.97 13.80 11.14
N VAL A 23 4.42 14.59 10.16
CA VAL A 23 4.30 14.22 8.74
C VAL A 23 5.32 13.14 8.43
N GLU A 24 4.87 12.08 7.77
CA GLU A 24 5.72 10.97 7.33
C GLU A 24 6.75 11.44 6.31
N LYS A 25 7.95 10.89 6.41
CA LYS A 25 9.02 11.04 5.42
C LYS A 25 9.11 9.78 4.57
N ARG A 26 9.52 9.94 3.31
CA ARG A 26 9.81 8.88 2.36
C ARG A 26 11.22 9.05 1.84
N ASP A 27 11.93 7.96 1.64
CA ASP A 27 13.23 7.98 1.00
C ASP A 27 13.10 8.21 -0.51
N LEU A 28 14.10 8.90 -1.08
CA LEU A 28 14.21 9.11 -2.50
C LEU A 28 15.25 8.16 -3.11
N TYR A 29 14.92 7.65 -4.27
CA TYR A 29 15.75 6.73 -5.06
C TYR A 29 16.16 7.38 -6.37
N ASP A 30 17.30 6.93 -6.92
CA ASP A 30 17.69 7.24 -8.30
C ASP A 30 16.92 6.35 -9.30
N LYS A 31 17.18 6.55 -10.61
CA LYS A 31 16.54 5.77 -11.70
C LYS A 31 16.89 4.27 -11.67
N ASN A 32 17.95 3.88 -10.99
CA ASN A 32 18.42 2.50 -10.85
C ASN A 32 18.01 1.86 -9.52
N ARG A 33 17.10 2.56 -8.77
CA ARG A 33 16.60 2.15 -7.47
C ARG A 33 17.65 2.15 -6.35
N ASN A 34 18.72 2.93 -6.45
CA ASN A 34 19.63 3.14 -5.35
C ASN A 34 19.11 4.26 -4.44
N LEU A 35 19.27 4.09 -3.12
CA LEU A 35 18.97 5.15 -2.15
C LEU A 35 19.88 6.35 -2.41
N THR A 36 19.30 7.55 -2.46
CA THR A 36 20.06 8.80 -2.67
C THR A 36 20.51 9.45 -1.38
N GLY A 37 20.00 9.01 -0.23
CA GLY A 37 20.16 9.69 1.05
C GLY A 37 19.26 10.92 1.25
N GLU A 38 18.51 11.30 0.20
CA GLU A 38 17.51 12.38 0.25
C GLU A 38 16.15 11.86 0.68
N THR A 39 15.33 12.73 1.25
CA THR A 39 13.96 12.39 1.67
C THR A 39 12.98 13.49 1.28
N ILE A 40 11.69 13.12 1.12
CA ILE A 40 10.57 14.07 1.00
C ILE A 40 9.51 13.78 2.04
N PHE A 41 8.67 14.76 2.33
CA PHE A 41 7.50 14.55 3.17
C PHE A 41 6.29 14.08 2.34
N LYS A 42 5.43 13.30 2.99
CA LYS A 42 4.13 12.89 2.40
C LYS A 42 3.37 14.10 1.87
N GLY A 43 2.93 14.04 0.62
CA GLY A 43 2.22 15.11 -0.07
C GLY A 43 3.11 16.10 -0.83
N GLU A 44 4.42 16.00 -0.74
CA GLU A 44 5.34 16.77 -1.59
C GLU A 44 5.53 16.09 -2.96
N VAL A 45 5.80 16.91 -3.98
CA VAL A 45 6.04 16.41 -5.33
C VAL A 45 7.43 15.79 -5.40
N THR A 46 7.50 14.55 -5.90
CA THR A 46 8.79 13.86 -6.13
C THR A 46 9.67 14.68 -7.09
N PRO A 47 10.90 15.05 -6.73
CA PRO A 47 11.78 15.85 -7.57
C PRO A 47 12.10 15.15 -8.90
N LYS A 48 12.46 15.94 -9.91
CA LYS A 48 12.90 15.41 -11.22
C LYS A 48 14.14 14.52 -11.05
N GLY A 49 14.13 13.35 -11.68
CA GLY A 49 15.25 12.38 -11.57
C GLY A 49 15.30 11.64 -10.24
N ARG A 50 14.27 11.79 -9.40
CA ARG A 50 14.09 11.03 -8.17
C ARG A 50 12.81 10.18 -8.27
N PHE A 51 12.79 9.10 -7.51
CA PHE A 51 11.71 8.14 -7.46
C PHE A 51 11.36 7.83 -6.00
N ILE A 52 10.13 7.44 -5.76
CA ILE A 52 9.65 6.89 -4.50
C ILE A 52 9.20 5.44 -4.71
N VAL A 53 9.02 4.69 -3.63
CA VAL A 53 8.45 3.34 -3.69
C VAL A 53 6.99 3.38 -3.29
N VAL A 54 6.16 2.64 -4.01
CA VAL A 54 4.77 2.30 -3.67
C VAL A 54 4.71 0.80 -3.45
N VAL A 55 3.99 0.37 -2.44
CA VAL A 55 3.78 -1.03 -2.11
C VAL A 55 2.30 -1.32 -1.99
N LEU A 56 1.88 -2.51 -2.42
CA LEU A 56 0.54 -3.02 -2.16
C LEU A 56 0.57 -4.52 -1.86
N VAL A 57 -0.48 -5.04 -1.24
CA VAL A 57 -0.62 -6.47 -0.99
C VAL A 57 -2.04 -6.94 -1.20
N PHE A 58 -2.20 -8.03 -1.94
CA PHE A 58 -3.44 -8.80 -1.97
C PHE A 58 -3.35 -9.96 -0.97
N ILE A 59 -4.25 -9.94 0.00
CA ILE A 59 -4.40 -11.00 1.01
C ILE A 59 -5.52 -11.91 0.53
N GLN A 60 -5.25 -13.22 0.35
CA GLN A 60 -6.22 -14.20 -0.09
C GLN A 60 -6.43 -15.27 1.00
N ASN A 61 -7.67 -15.60 1.32
CA ASN A 61 -7.98 -16.67 2.26
C ASN A 61 -7.92 -18.06 1.60
N SER A 62 -8.16 -19.13 2.38
CA SER A 62 -8.20 -20.52 1.90
C SER A 62 -9.34 -20.76 0.90
N ASP A 63 -10.45 -20.03 0.99
CA ASP A 63 -11.61 -20.12 0.06
C ASP A 63 -11.33 -19.41 -1.28
N GLY A 64 -10.18 -18.74 -1.43
CA GLY A 64 -9.81 -18.05 -2.65
C GLY A 64 -10.35 -16.61 -2.76
N ARG A 65 -10.95 -16.07 -1.70
CA ARG A 65 -11.46 -14.70 -1.63
C ARG A 65 -10.34 -13.73 -1.21
N PHE A 66 -10.39 -12.52 -1.74
CA PHE A 66 -9.43 -11.46 -1.43
C PHE A 66 -9.99 -10.50 -0.38
N LEU A 67 -9.17 -10.12 0.60
CA LEU A 67 -9.50 -9.07 1.55
C LEU A 67 -9.40 -7.72 0.86
N ILE A 68 -10.53 -7.05 0.73
CA ILE A 68 -10.66 -5.75 0.08
C ILE A 68 -11.15 -4.74 1.09
N GLN A 69 -10.51 -3.56 1.12
CA GLN A 69 -10.93 -2.44 1.95
C GLN A 69 -11.80 -1.46 1.16
N LYS A 70 -12.83 -0.92 1.80
CA LYS A 70 -13.49 0.28 1.36
C LYS A 70 -12.75 1.46 1.96
N ARG A 71 -12.16 2.28 1.13
CA ARG A 71 -11.44 3.49 1.55
C ARG A 71 -12.42 4.48 2.19
N SER A 72 -11.94 5.26 3.15
CA SER A 72 -12.75 6.32 3.75
C SER A 72 -13.20 7.34 2.68
N GLU A 73 -14.30 8.06 2.93
CA GLU A 73 -14.84 9.06 2.01
C GLU A 73 -13.81 10.16 1.68
N VAL A 74 -12.98 10.57 2.65
CA VAL A 74 -11.89 11.54 2.41
C VAL A 74 -10.79 10.99 1.49
N LYS A 75 -10.77 9.67 1.26
CA LYS A 75 -9.89 8.95 0.35
C LYS A 75 -10.61 8.42 -0.89
N ASN A 76 -11.74 9.01 -1.26
CA ASN A 76 -12.58 8.70 -2.41
C ASN A 76 -13.62 7.58 -2.27
N GLY A 77 -13.77 6.94 -1.12
CA GLY A 77 -14.81 5.94 -0.84
C GLY A 77 -14.80 4.67 -1.70
N LYS A 78 -13.73 4.44 -2.51
CA LYS A 78 -13.64 3.30 -3.42
C LYS A 78 -13.09 2.06 -2.72
N TYR A 79 -13.41 0.90 -3.28
CA TYR A 79 -12.79 -0.37 -2.89
C TYR A 79 -11.37 -0.47 -3.43
N ALA A 80 -10.46 -1.04 -2.64
CA ALA A 80 -9.06 -1.18 -3.00
C ALA A 80 -8.42 -2.32 -2.18
N THR A 81 -7.25 -2.80 -2.60
CA THR A 81 -6.38 -3.55 -1.71
C THR A 81 -5.58 -2.61 -0.81
N THR A 82 -4.95 -3.13 0.25
CA THR A 82 -4.10 -2.33 1.16
C THR A 82 -2.76 -2.02 0.50
N GLY A 83 -2.33 -0.78 0.64
CA GLY A 83 -1.05 -0.34 0.10
C GLY A 83 -0.73 1.11 0.45
N GLY A 84 0.53 1.47 0.26
CA GLY A 84 1.01 2.81 0.60
C GLY A 84 2.45 3.03 0.21
N HIS A 85 3.20 3.70 1.06
CA HIS A 85 4.58 4.05 0.78
C HIS A 85 5.47 3.70 1.98
N PRO A 86 6.59 2.99 1.79
CA PRO A 86 7.56 2.79 2.85
C PRO A 86 7.97 4.13 3.49
N LYS A 87 8.02 4.17 4.79
CA LYS A 87 8.57 5.32 5.53
C LYS A 87 10.08 5.37 5.36
N SER A 88 10.66 6.55 5.55
CA SER A 88 12.11 6.70 5.50
C SER A 88 12.81 5.72 6.44
N GLY A 89 13.74 4.93 5.89
CA GLY A 89 14.44 3.85 6.56
C GLY A 89 13.79 2.47 6.45
N GLU A 90 12.59 2.35 5.88
CA GLU A 90 11.94 1.07 5.60
C GLU A 90 12.27 0.61 4.18
N ASN A 91 12.57 -0.67 4.01
CA ASN A 91 12.55 -1.30 2.69
C ASN A 91 11.10 -1.64 2.28
N SER A 92 10.92 -2.11 1.05
CA SER A 92 9.60 -2.42 0.47
C SER A 92 8.78 -3.42 1.30
N VAL A 93 9.42 -4.50 1.81
CA VAL A 93 8.75 -5.51 2.66
C VAL A 93 8.35 -4.91 4.00
N GLN A 94 9.22 -4.12 4.62
CA GLN A 94 8.90 -3.45 5.88
C GLN A 94 7.77 -2.44 5.69
N GLY A 95 7.79 -1.70 4.57
CA GLY A 95 6.75 -0.73 4.23
C GLY A 95 5.37 -1.37 4.12
N ILE A 96 5.23 -2.48 3.38
CA ILE A 96 3.91 -3.13 3.26
C ILE A 96 3.43 -3.73 4.57
N ILE A 97 4.33 -4.27 5.41
CA ILE A 97 3.98 -4.78 6.75
C ILE A 97 3.48 -3.63 7.63
N SER A 98 4.16 -2.48 7.63
CA SER A 98 3.75 -1.34 8.44
C SER A 98 2.42 -0.74 7.97
N GLU A 99 2.20 -0.61 6.65
CA GLU A 99 0.92 -0.12 6.08
C GLU A 99 -0.25 -1.03 6.46
N VAL A 100 -0.12 -2.35 6.30
CA VAL A 100 -1.17 -3.31 6.66
C VAL A 100 -1.47 -3.27 8.17
N LYS A 101 -0.42 -3.16 9.00
CA LYS A 101 -0.59 -3.04 10.45
C LYS A 101 -1.30 -1.75 10.84
N GLU A 102 -0.97 -0.63 10.20
CA GLU A 102 -1.55 0.67 10.49
C GLU A 102 -2.98 0.80 9.98
N GLU A 103 -3.24 0.40 8.73
CA GLU A 103 -4.54 0.58 8.09
C GLU A 103 -5.60 -0.39 8.59
N ILE A 104 -5.25 -1.67 8.76
CA ILE A 104 -6.21 -2.74 9.07
C ILE A 104 -5.86 -3.61 10.28
N GLY A 105 -4.74 -3.33 10.96
CA GLY A 105 -4.38 -3.97 12.22
C GLY A 105 -3.83 -5.39 12.13
N ILE A 106 -3.48 -5.87 10.93
CA ILE A 106 -2.99 -7.23 10.70
C ILE A 106 -1.46 -7.28 10.79
N ASP A 107 -0.92 -8.30 11.45
CA ASP A 107 0.50 -8.61 11.47
C ASP A 107 0.83 -9.62 10.35
N LEU A 108 1.50 -9.16 9.31
CA LEU A 108 1.95 -10.03 8.22
C LEU A 108 3.26 -10.74 8.57
N ASN A 109 3.33 -12.03 8.22
CA ASN A 109 4.59 -12.76 8.30
C ASN A 109 5.45 -12.49 7.05
N PRO A 110 6.60 -11.81 7.16
CA PRO A 110 7.44 -11.46 6.02
C PRO A 110 7.91 -12.68 5.20
N LYS A 111 8.05 -13.86 5.84
CA LYS A 111 8.47 -15.10 5.18
C LYS A 111 7.39 -15.71 4.28
N LYS A 112 6.14 -15.27 4.42
CA LYS A 112 5.00 -15.72 3.61
C LYS A 112 4.60 -14.71 2.54
N LEU A 113 5.19 -13.52 2.55
CA LEU A 113 4.97 -12.51 1.49
C LEU A 113 5.67 -12.95 0.21
N GLU A 114 4.94 -12.93 -0.88
CA GLU A 114 5.44 -13.24 -2.21
C GLU A 114 5.37 -11.99 -3.07
N LEU A 115 6.50 -11.49 -3.55
CA LEU A 115 6.56 -10.43 -4.55
C LEU A 115 6.14 -11.03 -5.89
N TYR A 116 4.96 -10.65 -6.42
CA TYR A 116 4.47 -11.17 -7.68
C TYR A 116 4.67 -10.21 -8.85
N TYR A 117 4.82 -8.93 -8.56
CA TYR A 117 5.06 -7.91 -9.57
C TYR A 117 5.95 -6.79 -9.02
N SER A 118 6.90 -6.34 -9.85
CA SER A 118 7.73 -5.18 -9.57
C SER A 118 7.93 -4.41 -10.87
N ASN A 119 7.66 -3.12 -10.85
CA ASN A 119 7.71 -2.28 -12.03
C ASN A 119 8.20 -0.86 -11.69
N LYS A 120 8.50 -0.09 -12.73
CA LYS A 120 8.90 1.31 -12.64
C LYS A 120 8.11 2.17 -13.60
N SER A 121 7.50 3.25 -13.10
CA SER A 121 6.90 4.29 -13.91
C SER A 121 7.80 5.53 -13.94
N GLU A 122 8.40 5.79 -15.09
CA GLU A 122 9.16 7.04 -15.32
C GLU A 122 8.26 8.26 -15.27
N LYS A 123 7.02 8.15 -15.77
CA LYS A 123 6.03 9.23 -15.80
C LYS A 123 5.63 9.64 -14.38
N GLU A 124 5.36 8.67 -13.53
CA GLU A 124 4.93 8.90 -12.14
C GLU A 124 6.11 9.04 -11.18
N ARG A 125 7.30 8.62 -11.62
CA ARG A 125 8.54 8.56 -10.81
C ARG A 125 8.37 7.67 -9.58
N VAL A 126 7.87 6.46 -9.83
CA VAL A 126 7.55 5.48 -8.80
C VAL A 126 8.14 4.13 -9.18
N PHE A 127 8.66 3.41 -8.19
CA PHE A 127 8.84 1.97 -8.22
C PHE A 127 7.67 1.32 -7.51
N PHE A 128 7.03 0.34 -8.15
CA PHE A 128 5.95 -0.45 -7.60
C PHE A 128 6.49 -1.81 -7.15
N ASP A 129 6.12 -2.24 -5.96
CA ASP A 129 6.32 -3.61 -5.48
C ASP A 129 5.01 -4.15 -4.95
N ASP A 130 4.48 -5.15 -5.62
CA ASP A 130 3.18 -5.70 -5.35
C ASP A 130 3.32 -7.11 -4.80
N TYR A 131 2.74 -7.29 -3.62
CA TYR A 131 2.85 -8.49 -2.82
C TYR A 131 1.55 -9.31 -2.82
N TYR A 132 1.73 -10.59 -2.64
CA TYR A 132 0.66 -11.53 -2.37
C TYR A 132 0.95 -12.32 -1.10
N ILE A 133 -0.09 -12.62 -0.34
CA ILE A 133 -0.01 -13.52 0.81
C ILE A 133 -1.29 -14.34 0.93
N LYS A 134 -1.14 -15.65 1.19
CA LYS A 134 -2.26 -16.51 1.58
C LYS A 134 -2.35 -16.58 3.08
N MET A 135 -3.47 -16.11 3.65
CA MET A 135 -3.73 -16.19 5.08
C MET A 135 -5.22 -16.13 5.39
N ASP A 136 -5.64 -16.93 6.34
CA ASP A 136 -6.98 -16.86 6.91
C ASP A 136 -7.01 -15.87 8.08
N ILE A 137 -8.12 -15.17 8.22
CA ILE A 137 -8.40 -14.25 9.32
C ILE A 137 -9.69 -14.72 9.96
N GLU A 138 -9.64 -15.07 11.23
CA GLU A 138 -10.75 -15.68 11.96
C GLU A 138 -12.01 -14.80 11.91
N ASN A 139 -11.89 -13.51 12.15
CA ASN A 139 -13.00 -12.57 12.05
C ASN A 139 -12.50 -11.18 11.63
N ILE A 140 -12.90 -10.75 10.43
CA ILE A 140 -12.52 -9.44 9.88
C ILE A 140 -13.23 -8.26 10.60
N ASP A 141 -14.35 -8.49 11.28
CA ASP A 141 -15.07 -7.45 12.02
C ASP A 141 -14.29 -6.99 13.27
N ASN A 142 -13.38 -7.82 13.75
CA ASN A 142 -12.50 -7.50 14.88
C ASN A 142 -11.24 -6.72 14.50
N LEU A 143 -11.03 -6.43 13.21
CA LEU A 143 -9.85 -5.70 12.75
C LEU A 143 -9.86 -4.24 13.23
N LYS A 144 -8.68 -3.76 13.60
CA LYS A 144 -8.47 -2.38 14.04
C LYS A 144 -8.23 -1.46 12.85
N LEU A 145 -9.32 -0.95 12.26
CA LEU A 145 -9.25 -0.11 11.09
C LEU A 145 -8.83 1.33 11.44
N GLN A 146 -7.87 1.86 10.69
CA GLN A 146 -7.52 3.29 10.72
C GLN A 146 -8.61 4.10 9.99
N LYS A 147 -9.61 4.57 10.70
CA LYS A 147 -10.83 5.21 10.15
C LYS A 147 -10.58 6.43 9.27
N SER A 148 -9.41 7.05 9.34
CA SER A 148 -9.02 8.12 8.41
C SER A 148 -8.65 7.62 7.00
N GLU A 149 -8.29 6.33 6.87
CA GLU A 149 -7.88 5.69 5.62
C GLU A 149 -8.92 4.65 5.15
N VAL A 150 -9.43 3.83 6.08
CA VAL A 150 -10.27 2.65 5.82
C VAL A 150 -11.60 2.77 6.54
N ASP A 151 -12.71 2.68 5.80
CA ASP A 151 -14.08 2.66 6.33
C ASP A 151 -14.45 1.25 6.81
N SER A 152 -14.27 0.26 5.94
CA SER A 152 -14.62 -1.14 6.19
C SER A 152 -13.74 -2.09 5.37
N VAL A 153 -13.82 -3.37 5.68
CA VAL A 153 -13.19 -4.46 4.92
C VAL A 153 -14.20 -5.55 4.60
N CYS A 154 -13.98 -6.27 3.51
CA CYS A 154 -14.81 -7.42 3.13
C CYS A 154 -13.98 -8.44 2.34
N TRP A 155 -14.45 -9.69 2.34
CA TRP A 155 -13.95 -10.72 1.47
C TRP A 155 -14.73 -10.71 0.15
N LEU A 156 -14.00 -10.59 -0.98
CA LEU A 156 -14.59 -10.62 -2.33
C LEU A 156 -13.95 -11.71 -3.17
N GLU A 157 -14.75 -12.34 -4.01
CA GLU A 157 -14.28 -13.20 -5.08
C GLU A 157 -13.70 -12.37 -6.25
N ALA A 158 -12.85 -12.98 -7.07
CA ALA A 158 -12.23 -12.26 -8.20
C ALA A 158 -13.27 -11.69 -9.18
N ASN A 159 -14.38 -12.40 -9.43
CA ASN A 159 -15.46 -11.92 -10.27
C ASN A 159 -16.20 -10.72 -9.70
N GLU A 160 -16.33 -10.63 -8.38
CA GLU A 160 -16.91 -9.47 -7.68
C GLU A 160 -16.00 -8.24 -7.79
N ILE A 161 -14.68 -8.45 -7.66
CA ILE A 161 -13.68 -7.39 -7.88
C ILE A 161 -13.76 -6.89 -9.32
N HIS A 162 -13.80 -7.76 -10.32
CA HIS A 162 -13.99 -7.39 -11.73
C HIS A 162 -15.30 -6.63 -11.97
N LYS A 163 -16.38 -7.03 -11.31
CA LYS A 163 -17.64 -6.28 -11.36
C LYS A 163 -17.48 -4.87 -10.79
N PHE A 164 -16.81 -4.73 -9.64
CA PHE A 164 -16.55 -3.42 -9.04
C PHE A 164 -15.65 -2.54 -9.92
N MET A 165 -14.68 -3.13 -10.62
CA MET A 165 -13.86 -2.41 -11.60
C MET A 165 -14.72 -1.87 -12.74
N LYS A 166 -15.60 -2.70 -13.34
CA LYS A 166 -16.52 -2.30 -14.42
C LYS A 166 -17.49 -1.20 -14.00
N GLU A 167 -17.95 -1.26 -12.75
CA GLU A 167 -18.85 -0.26 -12.17
C GLU A 167 -18.10 1.02 -11.69
N GLY A 168 -16.77 1.08 -11.83
CA GLY A 168 -15.95 2.19 -11.35
C GLY A 168 -15.91 2.33 -9.83
N LYS A 169 -16.31 1.30 -9.09
CA LYS A 169 -16.29 1.24 -7.62
C LYS A 169 -14.93 0.86 -7.05
N PHE A 170 -14.11 0.16 -7.82
CA PHE A 170 -12.76 -0.20 -7.43
C PHE A 170 -11.77 0.92 -7.75
N PHE A 171 -10.68 1.06 -6.99
CA PHE A 171 -9.67 2.09 -7.21
C PHE A 171 -8.86 1.77 -8.48
N LYS A 172 -8.95 2.67 -9.47
CA LYS A 172 -8.46 2.41 -10.83
C LYS A 172 -6.96 2.06 -10.89
N ASN A 173 -6.16 2.64 -10.00
CA ASN A 173 -4.72 2.39 -9.98
C ASN A 173 -4.34 0.96 -9.53
N HIS A 174 -5.31 0.15 -9.08
CA HIS A 174 -5.09 -1.23 -8.70
C HIS A 174 -5.70 -2.24 -9.70
N TYR A 175 -6.13 -1.78 -10.88
CA TYR A 175 -6.75 -2.65 -11.87
C TYR A 175 -5.72 -3.56 -12.54
N GLU A 176 -4.64 -2.96 -13.04
CA GLU A 176 -3.56 -3.68 -13.72
C GLU A 176 -2.87 -4.67 -12.78
N GLU A 177 -2.59 -4.24 -11.56
CA GLU A 177 -1.94 -5.06 -10.53
C GLU A 177 -2.80 -6.30 -10.18
N PHE A 178 -4.12 -6.15 -10.14
CA PHE A 178 -5.02 -7.27 -9.89
C PHE A 178 -5.06 -8.26 -11.06
N GLU A 179 -5.12 -7.79 -12.30
CA GLU A 179 -5.08 -8.65 -13.49
C GLU A 179 -3.76 -9.45 -13.56
N ILE A 180 -2.64 -8.79 -13.31
CA ILE A 180 -1.32 -9.43 -13.24
C ILE A 180 -1.30 -10.50 -12.14
N LEU A 181 -1.87 -10.20 -10.96
CA LEU A 181 -1.99 -11.17 -9.87
C LEU A 181 -2.79 -12.41 -10.29
N ILE A 182 -3.94 -12.20 -10.92
CA ILE A 182 -4.81 -13.32 -11.35
C ILE A 182 -4.05 -14.22 -12.33
N ASP A 183 -3.33 -13.66 -13.27
CA ASP A 183 -2.54 -14.44 -14.23
C ASP A 183 -1.35 -15.14 -13.56
N TRP A 184 -0.68 -14.47 -12.63
CA TRP A 184 0.40 -15.07 -11.83
C TRP A 184 -0.11 -16.26 -10.99
N LEU A 185 -1.30 -16.16 -10.37
CA LEU A 185 -1.92 -17.23 -9.59
C LEU A 185 -2.33 -18.44 -10.46
N LYS A 186 -2.81 -18.20 -11.69
CA LYS A 186 -3.09 -19.28 -12.66
C LYS A 186 -1.83 -20.05 -13.00
N ASN A 187 -0.76 -19.34 -13.35
CA ASN A 187 0.51 -19.95 -13.73
C ASN A 187 1.15 -20.73 -12.58
N LYS A 188 1.04 -20.22 -11.34
CA LYS A 188 1.53 -20.90 -10.13
C LYS A 188 0.82 -22.24 -9.85
N LYS A 189 -0.45 -22.40 -10.27
CA LYS A 189 -1.20 -23.67 -10.13
C LYS A 189 -0.79 -24.72 -11.14
N ILE A 190 -0.26 -24.32 -12.30
CA ILE A 190 0.15 -25.24 -13.38
C ILE A 190 1.48 -25.94 -13.04
N HIS A 191 2.31 -25.31 -12.21
CA HIS A 191 3.65 -25.80 -11.85
C HIS A 191 3.71 -26.51 -10.49
N LYS A 192 2.57 -26.80 -9.85
CA LYS A 192 2.43 -27.64 -8.66
C LYS A 192 1.79 -28.96 -8.97
#